data_7e567a41b7aed1b37f18bc0ceb0bb34c
#
_entry.id   7e567a41b7aed1b37f18bc0ceb0bb34c
#
_cell.length_a   1.000
_cell.length_b   1.000
_cell.length_c   1.000
_cell.angle_alpha   90.00
_cell.angle_beta   90.00
_cell.angle_gamma   90.00
#
_symmetry.space_group_name_H-M   'P 1'
#
loop_
_entity.id
_entity.type
_entity.pdbx_description
1 polymer ?
#
loop_
_entity_poly.entity_id
_entity_poly.type
_entity_poly.pdbx_seq_one_letter_code
_entity_poly.pdbx_strand_id
1 'polypeptide(L)'
;MLRTRALLRLLAASIVLGCATNKPFDRTTEPGGRPLSQTTAGSVILTGEDLSANPGWTVLDAIRRAMPQVKISAGPGLNSCPIVELRGKDSLTGSSDPDVYVDGTRTVDTCPLVTLRAIEASRVEVYALGVTSRPGYPSRGHGLILIFLQRADST
;
A
#
# COMPACT_ATOMS: atom_id res chain seq x y z
N MET A 1 16.91 -57.07 53.20
CA MET A 1 16.71 -56.85 51.73
C MET A 1 15.54 -55.93 51.51
N LEU A 2 15.70 -54.64 51.83
CA LEU A 2 14.61 -53.66 51.82
C LEU A 2 15.19 -52.28 51.75
N ARG A 3 15.78 -51.85 50.63
CA ARG A 3 16.33 -50.50 50.49
C ARG A 3 16.54 -50.02 49.05
N THR A 4 15.99 -50.66 48.02
CA THR A 4 16.27 -50.35 46.64
C THR A 4 15.02 -49.93 45.81
N ARG A 5 13.90 -49.58 46.46
CA ARG A 5 12.64 -49.22 45.77
C ARG A 5 12.20 -47.76 45.93
N ALA A 6 13.03 -46.89 46.55
CA ALA A 6 12.65 -45.52 46.87
C ALA A 6 13.29 -44.43 45.94
N LEU A 7 14.14 -44.80 44.99
CA LEU A 7 14.89 -43.83 44.16
C LEU A 7 14.43 -43.74 42.71
N LEU A 8 13.31 -44.35 42.33
CA LEU A 8 12.85 -44.36 40.94
C LEU A 8 11.51 -43.59 40.72
N ARG A 9 11.17 -42.69 41.60
CA ARG A 9 9.89 -41.93 41.50
C ARG A 9 10.03 -40.38 41.43
N LEU A 10 11.21 -39.82 41.15
CA LEU A 10 11.42 -38.39 41.15
C LEU A 10 11.95 -37.81 39.83
N LEU A 11 11.71 -38.48 38.71
CA LEU A 11 12.15 -38.01 37.39
C LEU A 11 11.01 -37.99 36.34
N ALA A 12 9.81 -37.67 36.78
CA ALA A 12 8.68 -37.53 35.87
C ALA A 12 7.86 -36.31 36.24
N ALA A 13 8.34 -35.13 35.96
CA ALA A 13 7.49 -33.91 35.81
C ALA A 13 8.36 -32.73 35.46
N SER A 14 8.45 -32.35 34.23
CA SER A 14 8.58 -30.98 33.76
C SER A 14 8.88 -30.95 32.25
N ILE A 15 8.00 -31.50 31.44
CA ILE A 15 7.90 -31.09 30.05
C ILE A 15 6.80 -30.05 30.02
N VAL A 16 7.13 -28.81 30.35
CA VAL A 16 6.29 -27.65 30.04
C VAL A 16 6.43 -27.42 28.55
N LEU A 17 5.45 -27.86 27.75
CA LEU A 17 5.25 -27.43 26.39
C LEU A 17 4.98 -25.91 26.44
N GLY A 18 6.00 -25.11 26.28
CA GLY A 18 5.88 -23.71 25.93
C GLY A 18 5.29 -23.64 24.53
N CYS A 19 3.97 -23.51 24.39
CA CYS A 19 3.38 -22.99 23.17
C CYS A 19 3.90 -21.57 23.00
N ALA A 20 4.95 -21.42 22.19
CA ALA A 20 5.29 -20.11 21.64
C ALA A 20 4.10 -19.68 20.79
N THR A 21 3.27 -18.80 21.32
CA THR A 21 2.30 -18.03 20.53
C THR A 21 3.12 -17.19 19.57
N ASN A 22 3.29 -17.68 18.34
CA ASN A 22 3.72 -16.87 17.23
C ASN A 22 2.65 -15.78 17.05
N LYS A 23 2.83 -14.64 17.72
CA LYS A 23 2.11 -13.42 17.33
C LYS A 23 2.53 -13.17 15.89
N PRO A 24 1.58 -13.10 14.93
CA PRO A 24 1.92 -12.68 13.60
C PRO A 24 2.63 -11.32 13.75
N PHE A 25 3.83 -11.22 13.16
CA PHE A 25 4.58 -9.97 13.15
C PHE A 25 3.76 -8.96 12.36
N ASP A 26 3.09 -8.09 13.10
CA ASP A 26 2.30 -7.01 12.52
C ASP A 26 3.28 -5.98 11.94
N ARG A 27 3.52 -6.06 10.62
CA ARG A 27 4.39 -5.13 9.88
C ARG A 27 3.77 -3.75 9.71
N THR A 28 2.64 -3.48 10.35
CA THR A 28 1.86 -2.26 10.13
C THR A 28 2.24 -1.11 11.05
N THR A 29 3.21 -1.29 11.95
CA THR A 29 3.62 -0.22 12.86
C THR A 29 5.10 0.09 12.66
N GLU A 30 5.40 1.07 11.83
CA GLU A 30 6.68 1.77 11.94
C GLU A 30 6.72 2.54 13.27
N PRO A 31 7.89 2.63 13.96
CA PRO A 31 8.01 3.43 15.18
C PRO A 31 7.73 4.90 14.84
N GLY A 32 6.56 5.39 15.17
CA GLY A 32 6.11 6.76 14.94
C GLY A 32 5.21 6.99 13.71
N GLY A 33 4.86 5.94 12.95
CA GLY A 33 3.93 6.04 11.82
C GLY A 33 2.52 5.58 12.19
N ARG A 34 1.51 6.33 11.79
CA ARG A 34 0.11 5.88 11.82
C ARG A 34 -0.04 4.64 10.94
N PRO A 35 -0.92 3.68 11.32
CA PRO A 35 -1.16 2.51 10.49
C PRO A 35 -1.76 2.95 9.15
N LEU A 36 -1.05 2.68 8.05
CA LEU A 36 -1.60 2.82 6.71
C LEU A 36 -2.75 1.81 6.59
N SER A 37 -3.92 2.25 6.18
CA SER A 37 -5.08 1.38 5.99
C SER A 37 -4.85 0.45 4.81
N GLN A 38 -4.27 -0.72 5.05
CA GLN A 38 -4.10 -1.77 4.04
C GLN A 38 -5.37 -2.62 4.00
N THR A 39 -6.10 -2.57 2.91
CA THR A 39 -7.38 -3.28 2.77
C THR A 39 -7.29 -4.61 2.03
N THR A 40 -6.21 -4.88 1.32
CA THR A 40 -5.98 -6.15 0.60
C THR A 40 -4.49 -6.30 0.34
N ALA A 41 -3.98 -7.53 0.23
CA ALA A 41 -2.58 -7.77 -0.11
C ALA A 41 -2.17 -6.97 -1.36
N GLY A 42 -1.27 -6.00 -1.18
CA GLY A 42 -0.76 -5.15 -2.26
C GLY A 42 -1.60 -3.92 -2.61
N SER A 43 -2.60 -3.54 -1.79
CA SER A 43 -3.31 -2.27 -1.94
C SER A 43 -3.01 -1.31 -0.78
N VAL A 44 -2.99 -0.01 -1.08
CA VAL A 44 -2.83 1.06 -0.11
C VAL A 44 -3.94 2.08 -0.31
N ILE A 45 -4.57 2.49 0.78
CA ILE A 45 -5.59 3.53 0.78
C ILE A 45 -5.08 4.71 1.60
N LEU A 46 -5.02 5.87 0.96
CA LEU A 46 -4.72 7.16 1.58
C LEU A 46 -6.02 7.88 1.84
N THR A 47 -6.24 8.26 3.08
CA THR A 47 -7.41 9.05 3.50
C THR A 47 -7.13 10.54 3.37
N GLY A 48 -8.16 11.37 3.49
CA GLY A 48 -7.99 12.84 3.49
C GLY A 48 -7.02 13.33 4.57
N GLU A 49 -6.91 12.63 5.69
CA GLU A 49 -5.95 12.94 6.76
C GLU A 49 -4.50 12.69 6.30
N ASP A 50 -4.24 11.55 5.65
CA ASP A 50 -2.92 11.22 5.12
C ASP A 50 -2.51 12.21 4.02
N LEU A 51 -3.46 12.62 3.17
CA LEU A 51 -3.28 13.52 2.05
C LEU A 51 -3.07 14.98 2.49
N SER A 52 -3.65 15.38 3.62
CA SER A 52 -3.49 16.72 4.20
C SER A 52 -2.27 16.87 5.10
N ALA A 53 -1.53 15.81 5.36
CA ALA A 53 -0.34 15.84 6.22
C ALA A 53 0.71 16.87 5.78
N ASN A 54 0.80 17.15 4.48
CA ASN A 54 1.63 18.22 3.93
C ASN A 54 0.91 18.90 2.75
N PRO A 55 0.45 20.16 2.92
CA PRO A 55 -0.29 20.88 1.89
C PRO A 55 0.49 21.13 0.59
N GLY A 56 1.81 21.02 0.62
CA GLY A 56 2.68 21.19 -0.56
C GLY A 56 2.83 19.92 -1.40
N TRP A 57 2.37 18.77 -0.93
CA TRP A 57 2.52 17.53 -1.68
C TRP A 57 1.56 17.44 -2.86
N THR A 58 2.06 16.78 -3.92
CA THR A 58 1.24 16.25 -4.99
C THR A 58 0.68 14.88 -4.58
N VAL A 59 -0.29 14.37 -5.33
CA VAL A 59 -0.79 13.00 -5.15
C VAL A 59 0.36 11.99 -5.26
N LEU A 60 1.31 12.22 -6.18
CA LEU A 60 2.47 11.35 -6.35
C LEU A 60 3.37 11.32 -5.11
N ASP A 61 3.60 12.47 -4.48
CA ASP A 61 4.41 12.56 -3.26
C ASP A 61 3.77 11.77 -2.11
N ALA A 62 2.46 11.88 -1.97
CA ALA A 62 1.70 11.12 -0.97
C ALA A 62 1.80 9.61 -1.23
N ILE A 63 1.64 9.16 -2.47
CA ILE A 63 1.80 7.75 -2.86
C ILE A 63 3.23 7.28 -2.58
N ARG A 64 4.25 8.05 -2.97
CA ARG A 64 5.66 7.71 -2.77
C ARG A 64 6.00 7.53 -1.29
N ARG A 65 5.42 8.35 -0.43
CA ARG A 65 5.61 8.22 1.02
C ARG A 65 4.95 6.97 1.58
N ALA A 66 3.75 6.66 1.12
CA ALA A 66 2.99 5.49 1.58
C ALA A 66 3.54 4.17 1.01
N MET A 67 4.15 4.22 -0.16
CA MET A 67 4.69 3.07 -0.90
C MET A 67 6.13 3.34 -1.36
N PRO A 68 7.14 3.29 -0.47
CA PRO A 68 8.53 3.59 -0.81
C PRO A 68 9.12 2.68 -1.89
N GLN A 69 8.52 1.51 -2.13
CA GLN A 69 8.93 0.55 -3.16
C GLN A 69 8.51 0.97 -4.58
N VAL A 70 7.64 1.96 -4.73
CA VAL A 70 7.20 2.44 -6.05
C VAL A 70 8.39 3.11 -6.76
N LYS A 71 8.63 2.68 -7.98
CA LYS A 71 9.66 3.29 -8.82
C LYS A 71 9.03 4.42 -9.64
N ILE A 72 9.65 5.57 -9.55
CA ILE A 72 9.22 6.76 -10.27
C ILE A 72 10.42 7.29 -11.05
N SER A 73 10.26 7.49 -12.34
CA SER A 73 11.25 8.11 -13.21
C SER A 73 10.63 9.23 -14.04
N ALA A 74 11.48 10.15 -14.48
CA ALA A 74 11.03 11.22 -15.38
C ALA A 74 10.62 10.61 -16.73
N GLY A 75 9.56 11.11 -17.32
CA GLY A 75 9.18 10.76 -18.67
C GLY A 75 10.17 11.33 -19.71
N PRO A 76 10.06 10.92 -20.97
CA PRO A 76 11.09 11.15 -22.00
C PRO A 76 11.20 12.59 -22.53
N GLY A 77 10.54 13.57 -21.95
CA GLY A 77 10.57 14.98 -22.37
C GLY A 77 10.57 15.96 -21.21
N LEU A 78 10.90 17.23 -21.47
CA LEU A 78 10.99 18.27 -20.43
C LEU A 78 9.70 18.51 -19.63
N ASN A 79 8.54 18.20 -20.19
CA ASN A 79 7.22 18.36 -19.55
C ASN A 79 6.41 17.08 -19.61
N SER A 80 7.06 15.93 -19.70
CA SER A 80 6.36 14.65 -19.77
C SER A 80 5.89 14.17 -18.41
N CYS A 81 4.78 13.45 -18.40
CA CYS A 81 4.26 12.81 -17.22
C CYS A 81 5.26 11.83 -16.63
N PRO A 82 5.31 11.64 -15.32
CA PRO A 82 6.21 10.67 -14.69
C PRO A 82 5.87 9.24 -15.13
N ILE A 83 6.88 8.43 -15.29
CA ILE A 83 6.74 6.98 -15.44
C ILE A 83 6.64 6.39 -14.03
N VAL A 84 5.59 5.64 -13.76
CA VAL A 84 5.30 5.05 -12.44
C VAL A 84 5.24 3.54 -12.57
N GLU A 85 6.08 2.83 -11.83
CA GLU A 85 6.07 1.38 -11.79
C GLU A 85 5.65 0.90 -10.38
N LEU A 86 4.45 0.35 -10.25
CA LEU A 86 3.92 -0.15 -8.98
C LEU A 86 4.43 -1.56 -8.66
N ARG A 87 4.76 -2.37 -9.67
CA ARG A 87 5.16 -3.79 -9.54
C ARG A 87 6.49 -4.13 -10.20
N GLY A 88 7.20 -3.18 -10.78
CA GLY A 88 8.33 -3.45 -11.65
C GLY A 88 7.91 -3.60 -13.12
N LYS A 89 8.88 -3.86 -14.00
CA LYS A 89 8.64 -3.93 -15.43
C LYS A 89 8.04 -5.27 -15.81
N ASP A 90 6.79 -5.26 -16.22
CA ASP A 90 6.07 -6.46 -16.69
C ASP A 90 6.18 -6.63 -18.22
N SER A 91 6.66 -5.60 -18.93
CA SER A 91 6.78 -5.61 -20.38
C SER A 91 8.16 -5.15 -20.83
N LEU A 92 8.73 -5.85 -21.81
CA LEU A 92 9.98 -5.46 -22.46
C LEU A 92 9.80 -4.36 -23.51
N THR A 93 8.59 -4.15 -23.99
CA THR A 93 8.29 -3.27 -25.14
C THR A 93 7.18 -2.26 -24.92
N GLY A 94 6.49 -2.27 -23.75
CA GLY A 94 5.37 -1.40 -23.45
C GLY A 94 5.55 -0.56 -22.20
N SER A 95 4.68 0.44 -22.01
CA SER A 95 4.59 1.18 -20.77
C SER A 95 4.13 0.26 -19.64
N SER A 96 4.78 0.34 -18.49
CA SER A 96 4.39 -0.32 -17.23
C SER A 96 3.61 0.62 -16.30
N ASP A 97 3.14 1.76 -16.84
CA ASP A 97 2.38 2.73 -16.07
C ASP A 97 1.03 2.17 -15.62
N PRO A 98 0.60 2.47 -14.40
CA PRO A 98 -0.70 2.09 -13.90
C PRO A 98 -1.81 2.84 -14.64
N ASP A 99 -3.00 2.25 -14.66
CA ASP A 99 -4.20 2.97 -15.06
C ASP A 99 -4.60 3.95 -13.95
N VAL A 100 -4.75 5.22 -14.29
CA VAL A 100 -5.13 6.29 -13.36
C VAL A 100 -6.56 6.73 -13.63
N TYR A 101 -7.37 6.86 -12.59
CA TYR A 101 -8.73 7.35 -12.65
C TYR A 101 -8.89 8.54 -11.69
N VAL A 102 -9.54 9.60 -12.16
CA VAL A 102 -9.93 10.74 -11.36
C VAL A 102 -11.45 10.84 -11.36
N ASP A 103 -12.07 10.75 -10.21
CA ASP A 103 -13.52 10.71 -10.00
C ASP A 103 -14.25 9.78 -11.00
N GLY A 104 -13.70 8.59 -11.20
CA GLY A 104 -14.27 7.58 -12.08
C GLY A 104 -13.91 7.72 -13.55
N THR A 105 -13.27 8.81 -13.96
CA THR A 105 -12.83 9.03 -15.34
C THR A 105 -11.39 8.55 -15.52
N ARG A 106 -11.16 7.64 -16.47
CA ARG A 106 -9.82 7.18 -16.81
C ARG A 106 -9.03 8.28 -17.49
N THR A 107 -7.82 8.51 -17.04
CA THR A 107 -6.89 9.46 -17.65
C THR A 107 -6.09 8.80 -18.78
N VAL A 108 -5.54 9.63 -19.66
CA VAL A 108 -4.71 9.17 -20.78
C VAL A 108 -3.32 8.76 -20.29
N ASP A 109 -2.84 9.43 -19.24
CA ASP A 109 -1.49 9.34 -18.73
C ASP A 109 -1.44 9.49 -17.20
N THR A 110 -0.23 9.57 -16.65
CA THR A 110 0.07 9.71 -15.22
C THR A 110 0.23 11.16 -14.75
N CYS A 111 0.04 12.16 -15.65
CA CYS A 111 0.17 13.59 -15.32
C CYS A 111 -0.68 14.04 -14.13
N PRO A 112 -1.92 13.56 -13.93
CA PRO A 112 -2.71 13.93 -12.77
C PRO A 112 -2.02 13.66 -11.43
N LEU A 113 -1.11 12.69 -11.37
CA LEU A 113 -0.37 12.38 -10.14
C LEU A 113 0.55 13.51 -9.68
N VAL A 114 1.06 14.33 -10.62
CA VAL A 114 1.95 15.48 -10.33
C VAL A 114 1.27 16.82 -10.44
N THR A 115 0.12 16.91 -11.11
CA THR A 115 -0.62 18.15 -11.27
C THR A 115 -1.66 18.37 -10.16
N LEU A 116 -2.26 17.29 -9.64
CA LEU A 116 -3.19 17.39 -8.53
C LEU A 116 -2.42 17.46 -7.20
N ARG A 117 -2.81 18.42 -6.37
CA ARG A 117 -2.31 18.52 -5.00
C ARG A 117 -2.97 17.44 -4.14
N ALA A 118 -2.21 16.85 -3.24
CA ALA A 118 -2.74 15.82 -2.35
C ALA A 118 -3.97 16.31 -1.54
N ILE A 119 -3.95 17.56 -1.11
CA ILE A 119 -5.04 18.20 -0.37
C ILE A 119 -6.34 18.33 -1.17
N GLU A 120 -6.31 18.26 -2.50
CA GLU A 120 -7.50 18.32 -3.37
C GLU A 120 -8.22 16.97 -3.44
N ALA A 121 -7.54 15.89 -3.03
CA ALA A 121 -8.13 14.58 -2.98
C ALA A 121 -8.70 14.26 -1.59
N SER A 122 -9.91 13.72 -1.56
CA SER A 122 -10.53 13.17 -0.35
C SER A 122 -10.01 11.77 -0.04
N ARG A 123 -9.59 11.04 -1.08
CA ARG A 123 -9.11 9.66 -0.97
C ARG A 123 -8.29 9.28 -2.20
N VAL A 124 -7.22 8.52 -1.99
CA VAL A 124 -6.46 7.88 -3.05
C VAL A 124 -6.31 6.40 -2.74
N GLU A 125 -6.61 5.55 -3.71
CA GLU A 125 -6.47 4.09 -3.58
C GLU A 125 -5.46 3.61 -4.62
N VAL A 126 -4.46 2.86 -4.18
CA VAL A 126 -3.42 2.29 -5.04
C VAL A 126 -3.49 0.78 -4.97
N TYR A 127 -3.66 0.15 -6.12
CA TYR A 127 -3.72 -1.29 -6.29
C TYR A 127 -2.56 -1.73 -7.15
N ALA A 128 -1.47 -2.14 -6.53
CA ALA A 128 -0.26 -2.54 -7.27
C ALA A 128 -0.50 -3.72 -8.22
N LEU A 129 -1.42 -4.62 -7.91
CA LEU A 129 -1.80 -5.75 -8.77
C LEU A 129 -2.82 -5.37 -9.84
N GLY A 130 -3.31 -4.12 -9.87
CA GLY A 130 -4.35 -3.70 -10.81
C GLY A 130 -5.72 -4.31 -10.57
N VAL A 131 -5.92 -5.00 -9.44
CA VAL A 131 -7.19 -5.65 -9.10
C VAL A 131 -7.84 -4.90 -7.96
N THR A 132 -9.06 -4.45 -8.18
CA THR A 132 -9.91 -3.81 -7.16
C THR A 132 -11.25 -4.53 -7.07
N SER A 133 -11.84 -4.53 -5.88
CA SER A 133 -13.22 -5.00 -5.67
C SER A 133 -14.28 -3.98 -6.16
N ARG A 134 -13.85 -2.78 -6.52
CA ARG A 134 -14.78 -1.75 -7.02
C ARG A 134 -15.15 -2.02 -8.48
N PRO A 135 -16.44 -2.13 -8.82
CA PRO A 135 -16.85 -2.27 -10.21
C PRO A 135 -16.58 -0.97 -11.00
N GLY A 136 -16.38 -1.09 -12.32
CA GLY A 136 -16.24 0.07 -13.20
C GLY A 136 -14.81 0.58 -13.41
N TYR A 137 -13.80 -0.08 -12.81
CA TYR A 137 -12.39 0.31 -12.95
C TYR A 137 -11.55 -0.80 -13.59
N PRO A 138 -11.68 -1.03 -14.90
CA PRO A 138 -10.84 -2.01 -15.59
C PRO A 138 -9.38 -1.56 -15.58
N SER A 139 -8.47 -2.49 -15.41
CA SER A 139 -7.03 -2.27 -15.43
C SER A 139 -6.34 -3.19 -16.42
N ARG A 140 -5.27 -2.71 -17.04
CA ARG A 140 -4.40 -3.49 -17.94
C ARG A 140 -3.41 -4.41 -17.21
N GLY A 141 -3.45 -4.44 -15.88
CA GLY A 141 -2.59 -5.31 -15.07
C GLY A 141 -1.28 -4.69 -14.61
N HIS A 142 -0.95 -3.46 -15.01
CA HIS A 142 0.25 -2.73 -14.57
C HIS A 142 0.04 -1.97 -13.26
N GLY A 143 -1.10 -2.14 -12.65
CA GLY A 143 -1.53 -1.43 -11.46
C GLY A 143 -2.68 -0.47 -11.75
N LEU A 144 -3.29 0.04 -10.69
CA LEU A 144 -4.46 0.91 -10.75
C LEU A 144 -4.38 1.95 -9.64
N ILE A 145 -4.63 3.20 -9.98
CA ILE A 145 -4.69 4.31 -9.03
C ILE A 145 -6.03 5.01 -9.19
N LEU A 146 -6.80 5.07 -8.11
CA LEU A 146 -8.08 5.77 -8.06
C LEU A 146 -7.93 7.02 -7.19
N ILE A 147 -8.26 8.17 -7.75
CA ILE A 147 -8.24 9.47 -7.09
C ILE A 147 -9.67 9.98 -6.99
N PHE A 148 -10.12 10.22 -5.77
CA PHE A 148 -11.41 10.82 -5.47
C PHE A 148 -11.16 12.24 -4.98
N LEU A 149 -11.66 13.23 -5.69
CA LEU A 149 -11.48 14.63 -5.33
C LEU A 149 -12.39 15.02 -4.16
N GLN A 150 -11.99 16.05 -3.44
CA GLN A 150 -12.87 16.69 -2.47
C GLN A 150 -14.00 17.38 -3.22
N ARG A 151 -15.23 17.06 -2.87
CA ARG A 151 -16.37 17.86 -3.34
C ARG A 151 -16.35 19.17 -2.59
N ALA A 152 -16.33 20.28 -3.30
CA ALA A 152 -16.66 21.57 -2.71
C ALA A 152 -18.13 21.45 -2.25
N ASP A 153 -18.34 21.43 -0.92
CA ASP A 153 -19.70 21.54 -0.39
C ASP A 153 -20.23 22.89 -0.89
N SER A 154 -21.20 22.83 -1.81
CA SER A 154 -21.95 24.00 -2.24
C SER A 154 -22.81 24.42 -1.05
N THR A 155 -22.28 25.40 -0.31
CA THR A 155 -22.99 26.12 0.76
C THR A 155 -24.07 27.00 0.13
#